data_a1c1f15403c35976d1f8d89cda6c3c7f
#
_entry.id   a1c1f15403c35976d1f8d89cda6c3c7f
#
_cell.length_a   1.000
_cell.length_b   1.000
_cell.length_c   1.000
_cell.angle_alpha   90.00
_cell.angle_beta   90.00
_cell.angle_gamma   90.00
#
_symmetry.space_group_name_H-M   'P 1'
#
loop_
_entity.id
_entity.type
_entity.pdbx_description
1 polymer ?
#
loop_
_entity_poly.entity_id
_entity_poly.type
_entity_poly.pdbx_seq_one_letter_code
_entity_poly.pdbx_strand_id
1 'polypeptide(L)'
;YTGLDLTPAMIEQAKKKNIPNATFVVGDCENFPFESNAFDAILCSMSFHHYPNPQAFFDSVERCLSPNGRLILRDVTSDNKVLVWLMNTLEMPLANVCGHGDVRVPTRSVIMQCCKNAGLQVEKFEIRKGMRLHCVVRKPIKAGKI
;
A
#
# COMPACT_ATOMS: atom_id res chain seq x y z
N TYR A 1 11.03 0.65 -13.95
CA TYR A 1 10.10 1.24 -12.98
C TYR A 1 8.69 1.33 -13.58
N THR A 2 7.68 0.89 -12.81
CA THR A 2 6.28 1.01 -13.23
C THR A 2 5.52 1.81 -12.17
N GLY A 3 4.90 2.92 -12.56
CA GLY A 3 4.02 3.71 -11.72
C GLY A 3 2.56 3.37 -12.01
N LEU A 4 1.76 3.16 -10.96
CA LEU A 4 0.33 2.88 -11.04
C LEU A 4 -0.44 3.96 -10.28
N ASP A 5 -1.50 4.47 -10.87
CA ASP A 5 -2.44 5.37 -10.23
C ASP A 5 -3.84 5.14 -10.79
N LEU A 6 -4.85 5.28 -9.94
CA LEU A 6 -6.26 5.15 -10.35
C LEU A 6 -6.71 6.29 -11.27
N THR A 7 -6.07 7.46 -11.16
CA THR A 7 -6.50 8.70 -11.81
C THR A 7 -5.75 8.92 -13.13
N PRO A 8 -6.43 8.92 -14.29
CA PRO A 8 -5.77 9.17 -15.59
C PRO A 8 -5.00 10.47 -15.63
N ALA A 9 -5.52 11.55 -15.03
CA ALA A 9 -4.86 12.84 -14.99
C ALA A 9 -3.50 12.80 -14.26
N MET A 10 -3.37 12.00 -13.17
CA MET A 10 -2.11 11.83 -12.46
C MET A 10 -1.10 11.06 -13.31
N ILE A 11 -1.54 10.04 -14.04
CA ILE A 11 -0.69 9.31 -14.99
C ILE A 11 -0.19 10.22 -16.10
N GLU A 12 -1.02 11.08 -16.67
CA GLU A 12 -0.61 12.05 -17.67
C GLU A 12 0.43 13.07 -17.12
N GLN A 13 0.27 13.51 -15.88
CA GLN A 13 1.28 14.37 -15.24
C GLN A 13 2.61 13.62 -15.00
N ALA A 14 2.53 12.35 -14.61
CA ALA A 14 3.73 11.53 -14.43
C ALA A 14 4.49 11.32 -15.74
N LYS A 15 3.79 11.02 -16.84
CA LYS A 15 4.40 10.88 -18.18
C LYS A 15 5.13 12.13 -18.66
N LYS A 16 4.61 13.32 -18.35
CA LYS A 16 5.25 14.60 -18.71
C LYS A 16 6.64 14.80 -18.08
N LYS A 17 6.95 14.07 -16.99
CA LYS A 17 8.27 14.15 -16.34
C LYS A 17 9.38 13.46 -17.13
N ASN A 18 9.04 12.70 -18.17
CA ASN A 18 9.99 12.02 -19.08
C ASN A 18 11.07 11.21 -18.32
N ILE A 19 10.66 10.48 -17.28
CA ILE A 19 11.61 9.69 -16.46
C ILE A 19 12.12 8.51 -17.28
N PRO A 20 13.43 8.36 -17.50
CA PRO A 20 13.99 7.25 -18.25
C PRO A 20 13.61 5.90 -17.62
N ASN A 21 13.31 4.91 -18.46
CA ASN A 21 12.94 3.54 -18.05
C ASN A 21 11.72 3.46 -17.10
N ALA A 22 10.84 4.46 -17.15
CA ALA A 22 9.58 4.47 -16.40
C ALA A 22 8.38 4.25 -17.32
N THR A 23 7.50 3.36 -16.91
CA THR A 23 6.18 3.14 -17.50
C THR A 23 5.11 3.57 -16.51
N PHE A 24 4.03 4.20 -17.00
CA PHE A 24 2.93 4.67 -16.15
C PHE A 24 1.61 4.09 -16.65
N VAL A 25 0.86 3.47 -15.75
CA VAL A 25 -0.37 2.71 -16.03
C VAL A 25 -1.51 3.25 -15.18
N VAL A 26 -2.66 3.46 -15.80
CA VAL A 26 -3.90 3.71 -15.06
C VAL A 26 -4.43 2.37 -14.56
N GLY A 27 -4.68 2.26 -13.26
CA GLY A 27 -5.21 1.02 -12.68
C GLY A 27 -5.44 1.13 -11.18
N ASP A 28 -6.15 0.13 -10.66
CA ASP A 28 -6.54 0.04 -9.27
C ASP A 28 -5.49 -0.73 -8.46
N CYS A 29 -5.03 -0.14 -7.35
CA CYS A 29 -4.11 -0.80 -6.41
C CYS A 29 -4.75 -1.99 -5.67
N GLU A 30 -6.07 -2.05 -5.59
CA GLU A 30 -6.78 -3.20 -5.02
C GLU A 30 -6.91 -4.36 -6.02
N ASN A 31 -6.66 -4.10 -7.31
CA ASN A 31 -6.64 -5.12 -8.36
C ASN A 31 -5.57 -4.78 -9.41
N PHE A 32 -4.30 -5.03 -9.08
CA PHE A 32 -3.18 -4.71 -9.97
C PHE A 32 -3.35 -5.32 -11.37
N PRO A 33 -3.26 -4.52 -12.44
CA PRO A 33 -3.37 -4.98 -13.82
C PRO A 33 -2.04 -5.60 -14.32
N PHE A 34 -1.35 -6.37 -13.48
CA PHE A 34 -0.05 -6.96 -13.79
C PHE A 34 -0.07 -8.46 -13.59
N GLU A 35 0.84 -9.14 -14.30
CA GLU A 35 1.04 -10.58 -14.18
C GLU A 35 1.58 -10.98 -12.79
N SER A 36 1.42 -12.26 -12.46
CA SER A 36 1.99 -12.82 -11.24
C SER A 36 3.51 -12.77 -11.28
N ASN A 37 4.12 -12.46 -10.12
CA ASN A 37 5.57 -12.39 -9.95
C ASN A 37 6.27 -11.35 -10.84
N ALA A 38 5.57 -10.28 -11.23
CA ALA A 38 6.10 -9.25 -12.13
C ALA A 38 7.13 -8.32 -11.48
N PHE A 39 7.18 -8.24 -10.14
CA PHE A 39 7.99 -7.24 -9.44
C PHE A 39 8.82 -7.83 -8.30
N ASP A 40 10.08 -7.42 -8.21
CA ASP A 40 10.95 -7.73 -7.07
C ASP A 40 10.71 -6.79 -5.89
N ALA A 41 10.20 -5.59 -6.16
CA ALA A 41 9.85 -4.62 -5.14
C ALA A 41 8.61 -3.82 -5.53
N ILE A 42 7.73 -3.61 -4.56
CA ILE A 42 6.57 -2.71 -4.67
C ILE A 42 6.72 -1.64 -3.59
N LEU A 43 6.58 -0.38 -3.98
CA LEU A 43 6.56 0.76 -3.07
C LEU A 43 5.15 1.37 -3.05
N CYS A 44 4.53 1.42 -1.87
CA CYS A 44 3.33 2.19 -1.61
C CYS A 44 3.68 3.29 -0.60
N SER A 45 3.52 4.55 -0.99
CA SER A 45 3.91 5.68 -0.14
C SER A 45 2.83 6.75 -0.12
N MET A 46 2.28 7.04 1.07
CA MET A 46 1.24 8.04 1.28
C MET A 46 0.03 7.85 0.34
N SER A 47 -0.46 6.60 0.29
CA SER A 47 -1.55 6.22 -0.60
C SER A 47 -2.47 5.15 0.03
N PHE A 48 -1.94 4.29 0.90
CA PHE A 48 -2.68 3.16 1.46
C PHE A 48 -3.90 3.58 2.31
N HIS A 49 -3.85 4.76 2.93
CA HIS A 49 -4.98 5.32 3.71
C HIS A 49 -6.19 5.67 2.82
N HIS A 50 -6.04 5.73 1.50
CA HIS A 50 -7.14 5.92 0.55
C HIS A 50 -7.84 4.62 0.13
N TYR A 51 -7.30 3.42 0.49
CA TYR A 51 -7.82 2.17 -0.05
C TYR A 51 -9.02 1.66 0.77
N PRO A 52 -10.23 1.53 0.16
CA PRO A 52 -11.43 1.01 0.81
C PRO A 52 -11.27 -0.45 1.26
N ASN A 53 -10.60 -1.27 0.47
CA ASN A 53 -10.39 -2.69 0.74
C ASN A 53 -8.89 -3.02 0.89
N PRO A 54 -8.30 -2.80 2.07
CA PRO A 54 -6.88 -3.06 2.30
C PRO A 54 -6.48 -4.52 2.06
N GLN A 55 -7.39 -5.50 2.25
CA GLN A 55 -7.09 -6.90 1.96
C GLN A 55 -6.84 -7.12 0.48
N ALA A 56 -7.67 -6.58 -0.41
CA ALA A 56 -7.50 -6.70 -1.86
C ALA A 56 -6.16 -6.12 -2.34
N PHE A 57 -5.70 -5.03 -1.73
CA PHE A 57 -4.35 -4.50 -1.99
C PHE A 57 -3.26 -5.52 -1.64
N PHE A 58 -3.31 -6.12 -0.43
CA PHE A 58 -2.29 -7.09 -0.02
C PHE A 58 -2.35 -8.39 -0.84
N ASP A 59 -3.52 -8.82 -1.29
CA ASP A 59 -3.69 -9.97 -2.18
C ASP A 59 -3.08 -9.67 -3.57
N SER A 60 -3.28 -8.46 -4.11
CA SER A 60 -2.64 -7.98 -5.34
C SER A 60 -1.12 -7.90 -5.19
N VAL A 61 -0.63 -7.42 -4.05
CA VAL A 61 0.81 -7.39 -3.73
C VAL A 61 1.39 -8.80 -3.70
N GLU A 62 0.74 -9.75 -3.00
CA GLU A 62 1.20 -11.16 -2.95
C GLU A 62 1.30 -11.75 -4.35
N ARG A 63 0.26 -11.57 -5.15
CA ARG A 63 0.23 -12.11 -6.52
C ARG A 63 1.35 -11.55 -7.39
N CYS A 64 1.57 -10.23 -7.33
CA CYS A 64 2.49 -9.55 -8.24
C CYS A 64 3.96 -9.53 -7.78
N LEU A 65 4.25 -9.74 -6.48
CA LEU A 65 5.63 -9.88 -6.00
C LEU A 65 6.24 -11.21 -6.46
N SER A 66 7.48 -11.17 -6.91
CA SER A 66 8.31 -12.36 -7.12
C SER A 66 8.64 -13.04 -5.76
N PRO A 67 9.00 -14.33 -5.75
CA PRO A 67 9.49 -15.00 -4.55
C PRO A 67 10.66 -14.20 -3.93
N ASN A 68 10.65 -13.99 -2.63
CA ASN A 68 11.53 -13.07 -1.89
C ASN A 68 11.35 -11.57 -2.21
N GLY A 69 10.45 -11.19 -3.08
CA GLY A 69 10.13 -9.79 -3.36
C GLY A 69 9.58 -9.08 -2.11
N ARG A 70 9.68 -7.77 -2.08
CA ARG A 70 9.32 -6.93 -0.92
C ARG A 70 8.34 -5.83 -1.27
N LEU A 71 7.34 -5.67 -0.40
CA LEU A 71 6.55 -4.45 -0.32
C LEU A 71 7.21 -3.51 0.70
N ILE A 72 7.42 -2.25 0.32
CA ILE A 72 7.78 -1.16 1.21
C ILE A 72 6.56 -0.26 1.34
N LEU A 73 5.92 -0.30 2.50
CA LEU A 73 4.73 0.50 2.81
C LEU A 73 5.12 1.67 3.71
N ARG A 74 4.84 2.88 3.25
CA ARG A 74 5.05 4.13 4.01
C ARG A 74 3.73 4.90 4.03
N ASP A 75 3.25 5.22 5.23
CA ASP A 75 1.98 5.90 5.41
C ASP A 75 1.92 6.61 6.76
N VAL A 76 0.77 7.13 7.14
CA VAL A 76 0.49 7.69 8.45
C VAL A 76 -0.15 6.62 9.34
N THR A 77 0.35 6.45 10.56
CA THR A 77 -0.27 5.60 11.59
C THR A 77 0.20 5.99 12.99
N SER A 78 -0.46 5.45 14.01
CA SER A 78 -0.05 5.61 15.42
C SER A 78 -0.37 4.36 16.22
N ASP A 79 0.45 4.07 17.24
CA ASP A 79 0.13 3.05 18.25
C ASP A 79 -0.85 3.59 19.33
N ASN A 80 -1.11 4.91 19.36
CA ASN A 80 -2.12 5.50 20.22
C ASN A 80 -3.53 5.25 19.67
N LYS A 81 -4.22 4.27 20.25
CA LYS A 81 -5.56 3.85 19.81
C LYS A 81 -6.60 4.96 19.88
N VAL A 82 -6.52 5.84 20.89
CA VAL A 82 -7.45 6.97 21.05
C VAL A 82 -7.23 7.98 19.92
N LEU A 83 -5.97 8.31 19.63
CA LEU A 83 -5.63 9.22 18.53
C LEU A 83 -6.11 8.68 17.19
N VAL A 84 -5.84 7.41 16.88
CA VAL A 84 -6.29 6.77 15.64
C VAL A 84 -7.82 6.71 15.56
N TRP A 85 -8.49 6.45 16.68
CA TRP A 85 -9.95 6.49 16.73
C TRP A 85 -10.49 7.89 16.43
N LEU A 86 -9.93 8.93 17.03
CA LEU A 86 -10.30 10.33 16.78
C LEU A 86 -10.08 10.70 15.29
N MET A 87 -8.93 10.35 14.74
CA MET A 87 -8.64 10.58 13.32
C MET A 87 -9.66 9.91 12.42
N ASN A 88 -9.97 8.64 12.66
CA ASN A 88 -10.90 7.89 11.82
C ASN A 88 -12.38 8.30 11.98
N THR A 89 -12.75 8.87 13.14
CA THR A 89 -14.16 9.24 13.42
C THR A 89 -14.46 10.72 13.16
N LEU A 90 -13.48 11.60 13.26
CA LEU A 90 -13.67 13.05 13.10
C LEU A 90 -12.87 13.61 11.92
N GLU A 91 -11.56 13.38 11.88
CA GLU A 91 -10.68 14.01 10.88
C GLU A 91 -10.93 13.47 9.47
N MET A 92 -10.96 12.14 9.28
CA MET A 92 -11.14 11.55 7.97
C MET A 92 -12.49 11.87 7.33
N PRO A 93 -13.63 11.76 8.04
CA PRO A 93 -14.92 12.19 7.49
C PRO A 93 -14.96 13.67 7.12
N LEU A 94 -14.33 14.54 7.95
CA LEU A 94 -14.25 15.97 7.67
C LEU A 94 -13.37 16.27 6.46
N ALA A 95 -12.23 15.61 6.33
CA ALA A 95 -11.33 15.71 5.19
C ALA A 95 -12.04 15.27 3.89
N ASN A 96 -12.87 14.23 3.95
CA ASN A 96 -13.66 13.77 2.80
C ASN A 96 -14.71 14.78 2.34
N VAL A 97 -15.32 15.54 3.25
CA VAL A 97 -16.19 16.66 2.87
C VAL A 97 -15.42 17.71 2.06
N CYS A 98 -14.11 17.86 2.32
CA CYS A 98 -13.22 18.72 1.56
C CYS A 98 -12.63 18.07 0.29
N GLY A 99 -13.03 16.83 -0.05
CA GLY A 99 -12.64 16.14 -1.29
C GLY A 99 -11.29 15.43 -1.25
N HIS A 100 -10.74 15.13 -0.05
CA HIS A 100 -9.43 14.46 0.07
C HIS A 100 -9.46 12.96 -0.24
N GLY A 101 -10.63 12.30 -0.19
CA GLY A 101 -10.77 10.87 -0.50
C GLY A 101 -10.12 9.92 0.52
N ASP A 102 -9.83 10.41 1.72
CA ASP A 102 -9.23 9.61 2.79
C ASP A 102 -10.24 8.62 3.36
N VAL A 103 -9.88 7.34 3.44
CA VAL A 103 -10.79 6.29 3.96
C VAL A 103 -10.54 6.05 5.43
N ARG A 104 -9.28 5.79 5.81
CA ARG A 104 -8.91 5.54 7.21
C ARG A 104 -7.41 5.62 7.46
N VAL A 105 -7.02 5.98 8.67
CA VAL A 105 -5.65 5.74 9.14
C VAL A 105 -5.49 4.23 9.38
N PRO A 106 -4.57 3.55 8.69
CA PRO A 106 -4.35 2.12 8.87
C PRO A 106 -3.74 1.85 10.25
N THR A 107 -4.24 0.82 10.95
CA THR A 107 -3.66 0.39 12.22
C THR A 107 -2.67 -0.75 12.02
N ARG A 108 -1.74 -0.94 12.99
CA ARG A 108 -0.85 -2.11 13.01
C ARG A 108 -1.64 -3.42 12.88
N SER A 109 -2.75 -3.58 13.60
CA SER A 109 -3.56 -4.80 13.58
C SER A 109 -4.15 -5.08 12.20
N VAL A 110 -4.63 -4.09 11.49
CA VAL A 110 -5.16 -4.24 10.13
C VAL A 110 -4.07 -4.70 9.18
N ILE A 111 -2.90 -4.03 9.17
CA ILE A 111 -1.78 -4.40 8.30
C ILE A 111 -1.30 -5.82 8.59
N MET A 112 -1.08 -6.16 9.87
CA MET A 112 -0.64 -7.51 10.26
C MET A 112 -1.65 -8.59 9.86
N GLN A 113 -2.95 -8.32 10.01
CA GLN A 113 -4.01 -9.27 9.62
C GLN A 113 -4.06 -9.46 8.10
N CYS A 114 -4.00 -8.38 7.32
CA CYS A 114 -3.99 -8.45 5.86
C CYS A 114 -2.75 -9.21 5.34
N CYS A 115 -1.56 -8.94 5.90
CA CYS A 115 -0.35 -9.69 5.56
C CYS A 115 -0.51 -11.19 5.85
N LYS A 116 -1.04 -11.53 7.03
CA LYS A 116 -1.28 -12.93 7.43
C LYS A 116 -2.23 -13.63 6.46
N ASN A 117 -3.35 -12.99 6.13
CA ASN A 117 -4.36 -13.55 5.22
C ASN A 117 -3.79 -13.76 3.81
N ALA A 118 -2.97 -12.83 3.31
CA ALA A 118 -2.31 -12.93 2.01
C ALA A 118 -1.09 -13.87 2.01
N GLY A 119 -0.70 -14.44 3.16
CA GLY A 119 0.49 -15.29 3.25
C GLY A 119 1.82 -14.54 3.14
N LEU A 120 1.80 -13.25 3.43
CA LEU A 120 2.96 -12.37 3.44
C LEU A 120 3.59 -12.30 4.85
N GLN A 121 4.88 -12.06 4.92
CA GLN A 121 5.65 -11.98 6.16
C GLN A 121 6.12 -10.55 6.42
N VAL A 122 5.75 -9.98 7.57
CA VAL A 122 6.25 -8.67 7.99
C VAL A 122 7.67 -8.82 8.52
N GLU A 123 8.64 -8.20 7.85
CA GLU A 123 10.06 -8.17 8.26
C GLU A 123 10.33 -6.99 9.20
N LYS A 124 9.64 -5.87 8.98
CA LYS A 124 9.87 -4.64 9.74
C LYS A 124 8.57 -3.86 9.88
N PHE A 125 8.32 -3.33 11.08
CA PHE A 125 7.20 -2.42 11.34
C PHE A 125 7.66 -1.34 12.32
N GLU A 126 7.84 -0.13 11.86
CA GLU A 126 8.27 1.02 12.65
C GLU A 126 7.28 2.17 12.52
N ILE A 127 7.02 2.85 13.63
CA ILE A 127 6.37 4.15 13.64
C ILE A 127 7.42 5.19 14.04
N ARG A 128 7.77 6.04 13.10
CA ARG A 128 8.77 7.10 13.28
C ARG A 128 8.12 8.39 13.76
N LYS A 129 8.94 9.35 14.21
CA LYS A 129 8.48 10.67 14.63
C LYS A 129 7.54 11.29 13.58
N GLY A 130 6.42 11.87 14.06
CA GLY A 130 5.39 12.44 13.20
C GLY A 130 4.45 11.38 12.58
N MET A 131 4.19 10.30 13.31
CA MET A 131 3.22 9.25 12.93
C MET A 131 3.55 8.56 11.60
N ARG A 132 4.81 8.54 11.18
CA ARG A 132 5.22 7.97 9.88
C ARG A 132 5.45 6.47 9.99
N LEU A 133 4.55 5.69 9.39
CA LEU A 133 4.72 4.26 9.20
C LEU A 133 5.88 3.97 8.24
N HIS A 134 6.69 3.01 8.62
CA HIS A 134 7.61 2.31 7.71
C HIS A 134 7.49 0.82 7.96
N CYS A 135 6.88 0.12 7.01
CA CYS A 135 6.66 -1.32 7.08
C CYS A 135 7.31 -2.00 5.87
N VAL A 136 8.06 -3.06 6.12
CA VAL A 136 8.64 -3.91 5.08
C VAL A 136 8.00 -5.28 5.19
N VAL A 137 7.45 -5.74 4.11
CA VAL A 137 6.75 -7.01 4.00
C VAL A 137 7.39 -7.84 2.90
N ARG A 138 7.62 -9.12 3.13
CA ARG A 138 8.23 -10.05 2.17
C ARG A 138 7.24 -11.10 1.71
N LYS A 139 7.30 -11.46 0.42
CA LYS A 139 6.68 -12.68 -0.08
C LYS A 139 7.62 -13.86 0.20
N PRO A 140 7.25 -14.80 1.10
CA PRO A 140 8.10 -15.95 1.38
C PRO A 140 8.20 -16.87 0.16
N ILE A 141 9.32 -17.57 0.03
CA ILE A 141 9.41 -18.69 -0.91
C ILE A 141 8.47 -19.79 -0.40
N LYS A 142 7.49 -20.16 -1.18
CA LYS A 142 6.68 -21.33 -0.86
C LYS A 142 7.60 -22.55 -0.97
N ALA A 143 7.84 -23.24 0.15
CA ALA A 143 8.55 -24.53 0.11
C ALA A 143 7.76 -25.42 -0.86
N GLY A 144 8.43 -25.85 -1.93
CA GLY A 144 7.84 -26.79 -2.85
C GLY A 144 7.35 -28.01 -2.06
N LYS A 145 6.11 -28.43 -2.26
CA LYS A 145 5.71 -29.77 -1.83
C LYS A 145 6.60 -30.74 -2.60
N ILE A 146 7.57 -31.31 -1.89
CA ILE A 146 8.32 -32.48 -2.33
C ILE A 146 7.35 -33.64 -2.48
#